data_eff8869331918aabec047a3efc1ee87f
#
_entry.id   eff8869331918aabec047a3efc1ee87f
#
_cell.length_a   1.000
_cell.length_b   1.000
_cell.length_c   1.000
_cell.angle_alpha   90.00
_cell.angle_beta   90.00
_cell.angle_gamma   90.00
#
_symmetry.space_group_name_H-M   'P 1'
#
loop_
_entity.id
_entity.type
_entity.pdbx_description
1 polymer ?
#
loop_
_entity_poly.entity_id
_entity_poly.type
_entity_poly.pdbx_seq_one_letter_code
_entity_poly.pdbx_strand_id
1 'polypeptide(L)'
;MGLRIGDGVAGPNPMTRSPHPPVIPGNDYLLDVESGPKRRTTMVHVTALPGCLANGPTTEAALAATPDAIRAFLRFLREHGEAADPDAPFTTRAAEHLTEGRWMGQGSPYVLFASDLAPVTGPEIAVWSRRLGCLFADLADLAAGDLAPYEPPPGTPGRPAREVLLHVLGAAGASLSAATGSAPGFSRLHGAATRGELDLAVALRQCAELAVEQVAATTPEQRAGIRDLPTHQATLRKALRRMAGHPWEHRAELLRRESGSRQVGGA
;
A
#
# COMPACT_ATOMS: atom_id res chain seq x y z
N MET A 1 31.26 -38.72 19.53
CA MET A 1 31.34 -37.25 19.78
C MET A 1 30.25 -36.62 18.92
N GLY A 2 28.99 -36.55 19.48
CA GLY A 2 27.79 -36.19 18.74
C GLY A 2 27.55 -34.70 18.82
N LEU A 3 27.42 -34.00 17.66
CA LEU A 3 26.93 -32.66 17.57
C LEU A 3 25.42 -32.64 17.81
N ARG A 4 24.96 -31.92 18.83
CA ARG A 4 23.55 -31.56 19.00
C ARG A 4 23.24 -30.39 18.07
N ILE A 5 22.27 -30.61 17.18
CA ILE A 5 21.66 -29.58 16.37
C ILE A 5 20.70 -28.83 17.30
N GLY A 6 20.94 -27.52 17.47
CA GLY A 6 20.14 -26.67 18.34
C GLY A 6 18.72 -26.49 17.81
N ASP A 7 17.76 -26.56 18.75
CA ASP A 7 16.34 -26.32 18.52
C ASP A 7 16.13 -24.91 18.00
N GLY A 8 15.68 -24.80 16.73
CA GLY A 8 15.20 -23.58 16.16
C GLY A 8 13.92 -23.16 16.89
N VAL A 9 13.96 -21.99 17.53
CA VAL A 9 12.77 -21.36 18.10
C VAL A 9 11.79 -21.08 16.96
N ALA A 10 10.76 -21.90 16.86
CA ALA A 10 9.64 -21.65 15.96
C ALA A 10 8.99 -20.33 16.39
N GLY A 11 8.99 -19.35 15.50
CA GLY A 11 8.23 -18.11 15.68
C GLY A 11 6.74 -18.44 15.92
N PRO A 12 5.97 -17.55 16.55
CA PRO A 12 4.58 -17.82 16.91
C PRO A 12 3.78 -18.24 15.68
N ASN A 13 3.11 -19.38 15.81
CA ASN A 13 2.25 -19.96 14.78
C ASN A 13 1.18 -18.94 14.34
N PRO A 14 1.09 -18.54 13.07
CA PRO A 14 0.11 -17.57 12.58
C PRO A 14 -1.35 -17.98 12.84
N MET A 15 -1.62 -19.26 13.08
CA MET A 15 -2.97 -19.78 13.37
C MET A 15 -3.51 -19.39 14.76
N THR A 16 -2.72 -18.80 15.66
CA THR A 16 -3.18 -18.34 16.98
C THR A 16 -3.56 -16.87 17.02
N ARG A 17 -3.44 -16.15 15.90
CA ARG A 17 -3.80 -14.72 15.83
C ARG A 17 -5.30 -14.57 15.61
N SER A 18 -6.02 -14.02 16.58
CA SER A 18 -7.42 -13.65 16.40
C SER A 18 -7.52 -12.43 15.46
N PRO A 19 -8.39 -12.45 14.45
CA PRO A 19 -8.61 -11.30 13.59
C PRO A 19 -9.21 -10.15 14.39
N HIS A 20 -8.60 -8.98 14.33
CA HIS A 20 -9.22 -7.76 14.83
C HIS A 20 -10.16 -7.21 13.75
N PRO A 21 -11.46 -7.03 14.01
CA PRO A 21 -12.34 -6.41 13.04
C PRO A 21 -11.85 -4.98 12.73
N PRO A 22 -11.94 -4.54 11.47
CA PRO A 22 -11.66 -3.14 11.15
C PRO A 22 -12.62 -2.26 11.96
N VAL A 23 -12.07 -1.41 12.79
CA VAL A 23 -12.86 -0.44 13.56
C VAL A 23 -13.42 0.57 12.58
N ILE A 24 -14.76 0.58 12.43
CA ILE A 24 -15.49 1.64 11.73
C ILE A 24 -15.37 2.90 12.59
N PRO A 25 -15.25 4.09 12.03
CA PRO A 25 -14.66 5.25 12.66
C PRO A 25 -15.47 5.79 13.84
N GLY A 26 -15.09 5.39 15.01
CA GLY A 26 -14.93 6.33 16.11
C GLY A 26 -13.55 6.97 15.88
N ASN A 27 -13.29 8.14 16.40
CA ASN A 27 -12.06 8.92 16.19
C ASN A 27 -10.74 8.22 16.64
N ASP A 28 -10.71 6.89 16.70
CA ASP A 28 -9.58 6.06 17.12
C ASP A 28 -9.09 5.20 15.97
N TYR A 29 -7.92 5.51 15.44
CA TYR A 29 -7.30 4.72 14.38
C TYR A 29 -6.34 3.67 14.94
N LEU A 30 -6.59 2.40 14.60
CA LEU A 30 -5.66 1.31 14.86
C LEU A 30 -4.55 1.30 13.80
N LEU A 31 -3.34 1.08 14.27
CA LEU A 31 -2.14 1.10 13.46
C LEU A 31 -1.47 -0.28 13.45
N ASP A 32 -1.24 -0.82 12.26
CA ASP A 32 -0.37 -1.95 12.05
C ASP A 32 1.01 -1.46 11.62
N VAL A 33 2.04 -1.86 12.35
CA VAL A 33 3.40 -1.33 12.22
C VAL A 33 4.34 -2.43 11.76
N GLU A 34 5.13 -2.17 10.74
CA GLU A 34 6.26 -3.01 10.36
C GLU A 34 7.57 -2.22 10.42
N SER A 35 8.56 -2.73 11.13
CA SER A 35 9.88 -2.10 11.27
C SER A 35 10.99 -3.00 10.76
N GLY A 36 11.90 -2.42 9.97
CA GLY A 36 13.09 -3.08 9.49
C GLY A 36 14.12 -3.38 10.60
N PRO A 37 15.24 -4.01 10.25
CA PRO A 37 16.29 -4.36 11.21
C PRO A 37 16.72 -3.16 12.05
N LYS A 38 16.87 -3.36 13.36
CA LYS A 38 17.20 -2.31 14.34
C LYS A 38 16.21 -1.14 14.34
N ARG A 39 14.94 -1.40 13.93
CA ARG A 39 13.88 -0.40 13.79
C ARG A 39 14.26 0.78 12.89
N ARG A 40 15.16 0.56 11.96
CA ARG A 40 15.48 1.47 10.86
C ARG A 40 14.49 1.19 9.74
N THR A 41 13.96 2.24 9.12
CA THR A 41 12.83 2.14 8.20
C THR A 41 11.60 1.49 8.84
N THR A 42 10.56 2.26 9.03
CA THR A 42 9.28 1.78 9.57
C THR A 42 8.16 2.26 8.65
N MET A 43 7.22 1.37 8.42
CA MET A 43 5.96 1.69 7.75
C MET A 43 4.81 1.41 8.72
N VAL A 44 3.89 2.38 8.80
CA VAL A 44 2.66 2.32 9.61
C VAL A 44 1.48 2.29 8.66
N HIS A 45 0.61 1.31 8.82
CA HIS A 45 -0.64 1.17 8.07
C HIS A 45 -1.82 1.51 8.96
N VAL A 46 -2.73 2.35 8.48
CA VAL A 46 -3.95 2.73 9.21
C VAL A 46 -5.07 1.79 8.81
N THR A 47 -5.45 0.87 9.70
CA THR A 47 -6.34 -0.25 9.37
C THR A 47 -7.74 0.18 8.90
N ALA A 48 -8.31 1.23 9.50
CA ALA A 48 -9.62 1.76 9.14
C ALA A 48 -9.63 2.66 7.89
N LEU A 49 -8.45 3.07 7.41
CA LEU A 49 -8.28 3.90 6.22
C LEU A 49 -7.45 3.15 5.17
N PRO A 50 -8.06 2.20 4.45
CA PRO A 50 -7.36 1.42 3.42
C PRO A 50 -6.59 2.30 2.43
N GLY A 51 -5.27 2.06 2.34
CA GLY A 51 -4.33 2.85 1.55
C GLY A 51 -3.56 3.90 2.33
N CYS A 52 -4.07 4.37 3.46
CA CYS A 52 -3.36 5.33 4.31
C CYS A 52 -2.16 4.66 4.98
N LEU A 53 -0.99 5.25 4.79
CA LEU A 53 0.25 4.82 5.44
C LEU A 53 1.16 6.00 5.76
N ALA A 54 2.05 5.80 6.73
CA ALA A 54 3.13 6.71 7.07
C ALA A 54 4.47 5.96 7.10
N ASN A 55 5.55 6.64 6.72
CA ASN A 55 6.89 6.10 6.71
C ASN A 55 7.82 6.93 7.59
N GLY A 56 8.84 6.29 8.14
CA GLY A 56 9.88 6.99 8.88
C GLY A 56 11.20 6.20 8.94
N PRO A 57 12.32 6.90 9.18
CA PRO A 57 13.62 6.26 9.37
C PRO A 57 13.72 5.48 10.68
N THR A 58 12.83 5.72 11.63
CA THR A 58 12.67 4.98 12.88
C THR A 58 11.19 4.75 13.17
N THR A 59 10.88 3.86 14.11
CA THR A 59 9.51 3.61 14.55
C THR A 59 8.88 4.87 15.14
N GLU A 60 9.60 5.59 15.97
CA GLU A 60 9.14 6.82 16.59
C GLU A 60 8.82 7.90 15.53
N ALA A 61 9.69 8.06 14.54
CA ALA A 61 9.49 9.02 13.45
C ALA A 61 8.26 8.65 12.58
N ALA A 62 8.08 7.37 12.27
CA ALA A 62 6.92 6.91 11.50
C ALA A 62 5.61 7.12 12.27
N LEU A 63 5.58 6.79 13.57
CA LEU A 63 4.42 7.04 14.43
C LEU A 63 4.12 8.54 14.58
N ALA A 64 5.15 9.37 14.73
CA ALA A 64 4.99 10.84 14.80
C ALA A 64 4.45 11.43 13.49
N ALA A 65 4.78 10.86 12.33
CA ALA A 65 4.29 11.28 11.02
C ALA A 65 2.86 10.78 10.72
N THR A 66 2.35 9.80 11.46
CA THR A 66 1.06 9.16 11.18
C THR A 66 -0.13 10.12 11.24
N PRO A 67 -0.26 11.05 12.20
CA PRO A 67 -1.38 12.00 12.22
C PRO A 67 -1.46 12.86 10.95
N ASP A 68 -0.33 13.36 10.46
CA ASP A 68 -0.28 14.16 9.23
C ASP A 68 -0.61 13.33 7.99
N ALA A 69 -0.16 12.07 7.95
CA ALA A 69 -0.50 11.13 6.89
C ALA A 69 -2.01 10.82 6.86
N ILE A 70 -2.64 10.63 8.02
CA ILE A 70 -4.09 10.46 8.13
C ILE A 70 -4.82 11.68 7.59
N ARG A 71 -4.45 12.90 8.01
CA ARG A 71 -5.06 14.14 7.52
C ARG A 71 -4.90 14.32 6.01
N ALA A 72 -3.71 14.02 5.48
CA ALA A 72 -3.46 14.07 4.05
C ALA A 72 -4.34 13.08 3.28
N PHE A 73 -4.48 11.85 3.79
CA PHE A 73 -5.33 10.85 3.16
C PHE A 73 -6.82 11.20 3.25
N LEU A 74 -7.29 11.76 4.37
CA LEU A 74 -8.67 12.23 4.52
C LEU A 74 -8.97 13.41 3.57
N ARG A 75 -8.01 14.33 3.32
CA ARG A 75 -8.15 15.37 2.29
C ARG A 75 -8.31 14.77 0.90
N PHE A 76 -7.45 13.81 0.53
CA PHE A 76 -7.56 13.07 -0.72
C PHE A 76 -8.94 12.40 -0.87
N LEU A 77 -9.44 11.72 0.16
CA LEU A 77 -10.77 11.10 0.12
C LEU A 77 -11.89 12.13 -0.07
N ARG A 78 -11.80 13.27 0.59
CA ARG A 78 -12.76 14.39 0.44
C ARG A 78 -12.74 14.98 -0.97
N GLU A 79 -11.56 15.19 -1.54
CA GLU A 79 -11.37 15.67 -2.90
C GLU A 79 -12.00 14.73 -3.94
N HIS A 80 -12.05 13.42 -3.62
CA HIS A 80 -12.67 12.38 -4.44
C HIS A 80 -14.10 12.01 -4.01
N GLY A 81 -14.79 12.92 -3.28
CA GLY A 81 -16.21 12.82 -2.97
C GLY A 81 -16.58 11.89 -1.81
N GLU A 82 -15.62 11.42 -1.01
CA GLU A 82 -15.95 10.72 0.24
C GLU A 82 -16.27 11.72 1.35
N ALA A 83 -17.23 11.37 2.21
CA ALA A 83 -17.54 12.15 3.41
C ALA A 83 -16.42 11.96 4.45
N ALA A 84 -15.32 12.68 4.29
CA ALA A 84 -14.15 12.64 5.15
C ALA A 84 -13.87 14.04 5.72
N ASP A 85 -13.63 14.10 7.04
CA ASP A 85 -13.26 15.35 7.73
C ASP A 85 -11.79 15.25 8.20
N PRO A 86 -10.83 15.89 7.49
CA PRO A 86 -9.43 15.90 7.86
C PRO A 86 -9.14 16.71 9.13
N ASP A 87 -10.08 17.56 9.58
CA ASP A 87 -9.90 18.46 10.71
C ASP A 87 -10.55 17.90 11.99
N ALA A 88 -11.35 16.83 11.88
CA ALA A 88 -11.91 16.15 13.02
C ALA A 88 -10.81 15.66 13.99
N PRO A 89 -11.01 15.77 15.31
CA PRO A 89 -10.08 15.23 16.29
C PRO A 89 -10.10 13.69 16.23
N PHE A 90 -8.94 13.07 16.36
CA PHE A 90 -8.78 11.62 16.42
C PHE A 90 -7.60 11.22 17.32
N THR A 91 -7.58 9.97 17.71
CA THR A 91 -6.43 9.34 18.39
C THR A 91 -5.88 8.20 17.54
N THR A 92 -4.66 7.77 17.84
CA THR A 92 -4.03 6.64 17.18
C THR A 92 -3.47 5.67 18.21
N ARG A 93 -3.56 4.37 17.93
CA ARG A 93 -3.02 3.33 18.80
C ARG A 93 -2.45 2.18 17.98
N ALA A 94 -1.20 1.78 18.28
CA ALA A 94 -0.62 0.58 17.68
C ALA A 94 -1.42 -0.67 18.11
N ALA A 95 -1.92 -1.42 17.15
CA ALA A 95 -2.61 -2.68 17.34
C ALA A 95 -1.63 -3.85 17.22
N GLU A 96 -0.73 -3.79 16.25
CA GLU A 96 0.30 -4.82 16.05
C GLU A 96 1.61 -4.15 15.61
N HIS A 97 2.74 -4.70 16.07
CA HIS A 97 4.07 -4.25 15.64
C HIS A 97 4.94 -5.47 15.28
N LEU A 98 5.23 -5.63 14.01
CA LEU A 98 6.08 -6.69 13.48
C LEU A 98 7.49 -6.15 13.21
N THR A 99 8.50 -6.83 13.77
CA THR A 99 9.91 -6.43 13.66
C THR A 99 10.77 -7.53 13.02
N GLU A 100 10.18 -8.69 12.77
CA GLU A 100 10.87 -9.85 12.20
C GLU A 100 10.23 -10.23 10.87
N GLY A 101 11.07 -10.51 9.89
CA GLY A 101 10.62 -10.90 8.57
C GLY A 101 11.51 -10.36 7.46
N ARG A 102 11.14 -10.68 6.23
CA ARG A 102 11.86 -10.27 5.04
C ARG A 102 11.36 -8.91 4.54
N TRP A 103 12.25 -7.99 4.24
CA TRP A 103 11.98 -6.64 3.71
C TRP A 103 11.05 -5.79 4.59
N MET A 104 11.21 -5.92 5.90
CA MET A 104 10.42 -5.19 6.87
C MET A 104 10.60 -3.67 6.77
N GLY A 105 9.53 -2.94 7.02
CA GLY A 105 9.52 -1.47 7.04
C GLY A 105 9.50 -0.81 5.65
N GLN A 106 9.32 -1.60 4.59
CA GLN A 106 9.31 -1.13 3.20
C GLN A 106 8.05 -1.58 2.44
N GLY A 107 6.95 -1.79 3.14
CA GLY A 107 5.74 -2.37 2.55
C GLY A 107 5.96 -3.81 2.10
N SER A 108 6.50 -4.64 2.96
CA SER A 108 6.89 -6.01 2.66
C SER A 108 5.72 -6.86 2.17
N PRO A 109 5.85 -7.58 1.03
CA PRO A 109 4.85 -8.56 0.59
C PRO A 109 4.78 -9.79 1.51
N TYR A 110 5.78 -9.99 2.38
CA TYR A 110 5.86 -11.12 3.31
C TYR A 110 5.15 -10.85 4.64
N VAL A 111 4.86 -9.59 4.97
CA VAL A 111 4.15 -9.20 6.19
C VAL A 111 2.67 -9.58 6.07
N LEU A 112 2.17 -10.24 7.10
CA LEU A 112 0.75 -10.53 7.30
C LEU A 112 0.39 -10.08 8.72
N PHE A 113 -0.42 -9.05 8.84
CA PHE A 113 -0.95 -8.58 10.12
C PHE A 113 -2.17 -9.40 10.55
N ALA A 114 -2.48 -9.40 11.84
CA ALA A 114 -3.71 -10.01 12.34
C ALA A 114 -4.96 -9.39 11.69
N SER A 115 -4.93 -8.09 11.39
CA SER A 115 -6.00 -7.39 10.67
C SER A 115 -6.21 -7.91 9.25
N ASP A 116 -5.15 -8.38 8.57
CA ASP A 116 -5.21 -8.95 7.23
C ASP A 116 -5.98 -10.29 7.15
N LEU A 117 -6.19 -10.97 8.29
CA LEU A 117 -6.89 -12.26 8.35
C LEU A 117 -8.42 -12.11 8.33
N ALA A 118 -8.94 -10.92 8.59
CA ALA A 118 -10.38 -10.70 8.56
C ALA A 118 -10.91 -10.80 7.12
N PRO A 119 -12.04 -11.50 6.88
CA PRO A 119 -12.71 -11.54 5.60
C PRO A 119 -13.05 -10.14 5.09
N VAL A 120 -13.01 -9.94 3.77
CA VAL A 120 -13.43 -8.67 3.15
C VAL A 120 -14.93 -8.74 2.84
N THR A 121 -15.69 -7.79 3.37
CA THR A 121 -17.14 -7.70 3.17
C THR A 121 -17.51 -7.05 1.83
N GLY A 122 -18.75 -7.23 1.38
CA GLY A 122 -19.26 -6.58 0.17
C GLY A 122 -19.19 -5.05 0.22
N PRO A 123 -19.63 -4.38 1.30
CA PRO A 123 -19.45 -2.93 1.46
C PRO A 123 -17.98 -2.48 1.40
N GLU A 124 -17.07 -3.22 2.01
CA GLU A 124 -15.64 -2.91 1.93
C GLU A 124 -15.10 -3.03 0.50
N ILE A 125 -15.54 -4.01 -0.29
CA ILE A 125 -15.17 -4.13 -1.70
C ILE A 125 -15.51 -2.84 -2.46
N ALA A 126 -16.70 -2.28 -2.25
CA ALA A 126 -17.12 -1.04 -2.92
C ALA A 126 -16.22 0.15 -2.53
N VAL A 127 -15.84 0.25 -1.25
CA VAL A 127 -14.91 1.28 -0.75
C VAL A 127 -13.53 1.10 -1.37
N TRP A 128 -12.98 -0.12 -1.33
CA TRP A 128 -11.65 -0.40 -1.89
C TRP A 128 -11.61 -0.14 -3.40
N SER A 129 -12.61 -0.60 -4.15
CA SER A 129 -12.70 -0.39 -5.59
C SER A 129 -12.69 1.09 -5.95
N ARG A 130 -13.52 1.91 -5.28
CA ARG A 130 -13.55 3.36 -5.51
C ARG A 130 -12.19 4.01 -5.22
N ARG A 131 -11.57 3.71 -4.08
CA ARG A 131 -10.27 4.29 -3.69
C ARG A 131 -9.15 3.87 -4.63
N LEU A 132 -9.12 2.62 -5.07
CA LEU A 132 -8.18 2.16 -6.09
C LEU A 132 -8.36 2.92 -7.40
N GLY A 133 -9.61 3.08 -7.86
CA GLY A 133 -9.92 3.88 -9.04
C GLY A 133 -9.37 5.30 -8.94
N CYS A 134 -9.63 6.00 -7.82
CA CYS A 134 -9.12 7.36 -7.58
C CYS A 134 -7.59 7.44 -7.54
N LEU A 135 -6.93 6.51 -6.82
CA LEU A 135 -5.48 6.50 -6.70
C LEU A 135 -4.78 6.31 -8.05
N PHE A 136 -5.25 5.37 -8.87
CA PHE A 136 -4.67 5.14 -10.18
C PHE A 136 -5.04 6.25 -11.19
N ALA A 137 -6.21 6.89 -11.06
CA ALA A 137 -6.58 8.05 -11.86
C ALA A 137 -5.66 9.24 -11.59
N ASP A 138 -5.38 9.56 -10.32
CA ASP A 138 -4.42 10.61 -9.95
C ASP A 138 -3.01 10.33 -10.52
N LEU A 139 -2.53 9.09 -10.45
CA LEU A 139 -1.25 8.72 -11.03
C LEU A 139 -1.25 8.80 -12.56
N ALA A 140 -2.38 8.50 -13.20
CA ALA A 140 -2.54 8.66 -14.64
C ALA A 140 -2.53 10.14 -15.06
N ASP A 141 -3.13 11.01 -14.25
CA ASP A 141 -3.11 12.45 -14.50
C ASP A 141 -1.70 13.04 -14.32
N LEU A 142 -0.93 12.57 -13.32
CA LEU A 142 0.50 12.89 -13.21
C LEU A 142 1.28 12.41 -14.44
N ALA A 143 1.01 11.19 -14.91
CA ALA A 143 1.68 10.62 -16.08
C ALA A 143 1.34 11.32 -17.41
N ALA A 144 0.16 11.92 -17.51
CA ALA A 144 -0.28 12.66 -18.69
C ALA A 144 0.32 14.07 -18.79
N GLY A 145 0.83 14.59 -17.65
CA GLY A 145 1.47 15.90 -17.56
C GLY A 145 2.98 15.87 -17.82
N ASP A 146 3.61 17.02 -17.55
CA ASP A 146 5.07 17.11 -17.53
C ASP A 146 5.64 16.42 -16.29
N LEU A 147 6.49 15.42 -16.46
CA LEU A 147 7.11 14.69 -15.37
C LEU A 147 8.39 15.38 -14.81
N ALA A 148 8.91 16.40 -15.45
CA ALA A 148 10.12 17.09 -15.01
C ALA A 148 10.06 17.62 -13.56
N PRO A 149 8.93 18.16 -13.06
CA PRO A 149 8.82 18.57 -11.65
C PRO A 149 8.93 17.43 -10.64
N TYR A 150 8.70 16.20 -11.08
CA TYR A 150 8.69 14.99 -10.24
C TYR A 150 9.98 14.20 -10.31
N GLU A 151 10.96 14.64 -11.08
CA GLU A 151 12.27 13.98 -11.14
C GLU A 151 13.05 14.16 -9.82
N PRO A 152 13.91 13.20 -9.45
CA PRO A 152 14.77 13.37 -8.28
C PRO A 152 15.71 14.55 -8.50
N PRO A 153 16.02 15.34 -7.45
CA PRO A 153 16.97 16.44 -7.57
C PRO A 153 18.32 15.96 -8.12
N PRO A 154 19.01 16.76 -8.94
CA PRO A 154 20.31 16.39 -9.49
C PRO A 154 21.29 15.94 -8.41
N GLY A 155 21.95 14.79 -8.63
CA GLY A 155 22.93 14.22 -7.70
C GLY A 155 22.34 13.50 -6.49
N THR A 156 21.01 13.39 -6.37
CA THR A 156 20.35 12.58 -5.34
C THR A 156 19.97 11.20 -5.87
N PRO A 157 20.10 10.14 -5.07
CA PRO A 157 19.63 8.83 -5.47
C PRO A 157 18.10 8.82 -5.56
N GLY A 158 17.55 8.22 -6.61
CA GLY A 158 16.11 8.08 -6.81
C GLY A 158 15.81 7.53 -8.20
N ARG A 159 14.64 6.90 -8.34
CA ARG A 159 14.17 6.47 -9.68
C ARG A 159 13.60 7.66 -10.42
N PRO A 160 13.78 7.76 -11.74
CA PRO A 160 13.03 8.69 -12.58
C PRO A 160 11.52 8.58 -12.35
N ALA A 161 10.78 9.68 -12.46
CA ALA A 161 9.34 9.71 -12.20
C ALA A 161 8.57 8.67 -13.04
N ARG A 162 8.93 8.53 -14.32
CA ARG A 162 8.35 7.51 -15.20
C ARG A 162 8.59 6.08 -14.68
N GLU A 163 9.77 5.80 -14.15
CA GLU A 163 10.09 4.47 -13.60
C GLU A 163 9.33 4.18 -12.31
N VAL A 164 9.08 5.21 -11.47
CA VAL A 164 8.22 5.09 -10.30
C VAL A 164 6.81 4.68 -10.70
N LEU A 165 6.23 5.36 -11.71
CA LEU A 165 4.88 5.05 -12.21
C LEU A 165 4.80 3.67 -12.86
N LEU A 166 5.79 3.25 -13.63
CA LEU A 166 5.89 1.89 -14.18
C LEU A 166 6.00 0.84 -13.05
N HIS A 167 6.76 1.13 -12.01
CA HIS A 167 6.88 0.24 -10.86
C HIS A 167 5.53 0.04 -10.14
N VAL A 168 4.77 1.11 -9.95
CA VAL A 168 3.41 1.03 -9.37
C VAL A 168 2.50 0.19 -10.25
N LEU A 169 2.50 0.44 -11.55
CA LEU A 169 1.71 -0.33 -12.53
C LEU A 169 2.06 -1.83 -12.50
N GLY A 170 3.35 -2.16 -12.42
CA GLY A 170 3.83 -3.54 -12.37
C GLY A 170 3.47 -4.28 -11.08
N ALA A 171 3.36 -3.58 -9.96
CA ALA A 171 3.07 -4.16 -8.66
C ALA A 171 1.58 -4.48 -8.44
N ALA A 172 0.66 -3.78 -9.12
CA ALA A 172 -0.78 -3.85 -8.88
C ALA A 172 -1.33 -5.28 -9.00
N GLY A 173 -1.04 -5.96 -10.11
CA GLY A 173 -1.54 -7.31 -10.36
C GLY A 173 -0.91 -8.38 -9.47
N ALA A 174 0.32 -8.19 -9.01
CA ALA A 174 1.04 -9.18 -8.22
C ALA A 174 0.35 -9.46 -6.88
N SER A 175 -0.11 -8.41 -6.17
CA SER A 175 -0.81 -8.56 -4.89
C SER A 175 -2.16 -9.26 -5.06
N LEU A 176 -2.93 -8.89 -6.08
CA LEU A 176 -4.23 -9.51 -6.34
C LEU A 176 -4.07 -10.98 -6.75
N SER A 177 -3.13 -11.29 -7.65
CA SER A 177 -2.83 -12.66 -8.07
C SER A 177 -2.39 -13.54 -6.90
N ALA A 178 -1.60 -13.00 -5.97
CA ALA A 178 -1.20 -13.71 -4.76
C ALA A 178 -2.43 -14.14 -3.93
N ALA A 179 -3.42 -13.27 -3.80
CA ALA A 179 -4.62 -13.53 -3.00
C ALA A 179 -5.66 -14.40 -3.72
N THR A 180 -5.88 -14.18 -5.01
CA THR A 180 -7.00 -14.81 -5.75
C THR A 180 -6.58 -15.98 -6.63
N GLY A 181 -5.26 -16.14 -6.88
CA GLY A 181 -4.69 -17.16 -7.76
C GLY A 181 -4.43 -16.67 -9.18
N SER A 182 -5.07 -15.58 -9.60
CA SER A 182 -4.91 -15.01 -10.93
C SER A 182 -5.27 -13.52 -10.93
N ALA A 183 -4.57 -12.73 -11.73
CA ALA A 183 -4.90 -11.34 -12.01
C ALA A 183 -4.55 -11.05 -13.49
N PRO A 184 -5.40 -11.50 -14.42
CA PRO A 184 -5.13 -11.38 -15.85
C PRO A 184 -5.12 -9.92 -16.30
N GLY A 185 -4.32 -9.60 -17.31
CA GLY A 185 -4.26 -8.29 -17.94
C GLY A 185 -3.19 -7.35 -17.37
N PHE A 186 -2.91 -7.32 -16.08
CA PHE A 186 -1.96 -6.39 -15.47
C PHE A 186 -0.54 -6.49 -16.06
N SER A 187 0.00 -7.70 -16.18
CA SER A 187 1.35 -7.89 -16.76
C SER A 187 1.41 -7.44 -18.22
N ARG A 188 0.32 -7.57 -18.98
CA ARG A 188 0.25 -7.10 -20.36
C ARG A 188 0.28 -5.57 -20.41
N LEU A 189 -0.49 -4.89 -19.56
CA LEU A 189 -0.50 -3.42 -19.46
C LEU A 189 0.91 -2.90 -19.09
N HIS A 190 1.50 -3.46 -18.04
CA HIS A 190 2.85 -3.10 -17.62
C HIS A 190 3.88 -3.32 -18.74
N GLY A 191 3.86 -4.48 -19.41
CA GLY A 191 4.78 -4.79 -20.51
C GLY A 191 4.63 -3.83 -21.70
N ALA A 192 3.39 -3.53 -22.12
CA ALA A 192 3.13 -2.60 -23.21
C ALA A 192 3.57 -1.17 -22.89
N ALA A 193 3.30 -0.68 -21.67
CA ALA A 193 3.75 0.64 -21.20
C ALA A 193 5.28 0.73 -21.07
N THR A 194 5.93 -0.37 -20.61
CA THR A 194 7.40 -0.44 -20.51
C THR A 194 8.07 -0.35 -21.88
N ARG A 195 7.51 -1.00 -22.89
CA ARG A 195 8.04 -0.95 -24.27
C ARG A 195 7.64 0.30 -25.05
N GLY A 196 6.80 1.17 -24.50
CA GLY A 196 6.28 2.35 -25.18
C GLY A 196 5.20 2.06 -26.23
N GLU A 197 4.65 0.86 -26.25
CA GLU A 197 3.55 0.43 -27.12
C GLU A 197 2.20 0.95 -26.65
N LEU A 198 2.11 1.31 -25.37
CA LEU A 198 0.96 1.92 -24.73
C LEU A 198 1.43 3.13 -23.94
N ASP A 199 0.73 4.25 -24.09
CA ASP A 199 0.96 5.43 -23.27
C ASP A 199 0.79 5.12 -21.78
N LEU A 200 1.68 5.68 -20.93
CA LEU A 200 1.70 5.34 -19.51
C LEU A 200 0.45 5.80 -18.77
N ALA A 201 -0.08 6.99 -19.09
CA ALA A 201 -1.30 7.49 -18.47
C ALA A 201 -2.51 6.62 -18.87
N VAL A 202 -2.57 6.21 -20.13
CA VAL A 202 -3.59 5.26 -20.62
C VAL A 202 -3.47 3.91 -19.90
N ALA A 203 -2.24 3.39 -19.74
CA ALA A 203 -2.00 2.13 -19.05
C ALA A 203 -2.44 2.18 -17.58
N LEU A 204 -2.19 3.30 -16.89
CA LEU A 204 -2.62 3.51 -15.48
C LEU A 204 -4.14 3.60 -15.36
N ARG A 205 -4.84 4.28 -16.29
CA ARG A 205 -6.33 4.30 -16.33
C ARG A 205 -6.90 2.91 -16.56
N GLN A 206 -6.38 2.17 -17.54
CA GLN A 206 -6.80 0.78 -17.76
C GLN A 206 -6.48 -0.13 -16.56
N CYS A 207 -5.39 0.14 -15.84
CA CYS A 207 -5.07 -0.56 -14.59
C CYS A 207 -6.12 -0.29 -13.51
N ALA A 208 -6.60 0.96 -13.39
CA ALA A 208 -7.69 1.32 -12.47
C ALA A 208 -8.97 0.53 -12.77
N GLU A 209 -9.40 0.54 -14.03
CA GLU A 209 -10.60 -0.19 -14.48
C GLU A 209 -10.48 -1.69 -14.20
N LEU A 210 -9.35 -2.28 -14.56
CA LEU A 210 -9.04 -3.69 -14.35
C LEU A 210 -9.01 -4.07 -12.86
N ALA A 211 -8.43 -3.20 -12.00
CA ALA A 211 -8.39 -3.41 -10.56
C ALA A 211 -9.81 -3.36 -9.96
N VAL A 212 -10.62 -2.38 -10.34
CA VAL A 212 -12.01 -2.23 -9.90
C VAL A 212 -12.83 -3.46 -10.30
N GLU A 213 -12.75 -3.87 -11.57
CA GLU A 213 -13.46 -5.02 -12.10
C GLU A 213 -13.09 -6.32 -11.37
N GLN A 214 -11.80 -6.62 -11.28
CA GLN A 214 -11.37 -7.89 -10.70
C GLN A 214 -11.57 -7.96 -9.19
N VAL A 215 -11.42 -6.84 -8.46
CA VAL A 215 -11.74 -6.77 -7.04
C VAL A 215 -13.25 -6.97 -6.81
N ALA A 216 -14.10 -6.35 -7.60
CA ALA A 216 -15.54 -6.52 -7.51
C ALA A 216 -15.98 -7.97 -7.82
N ALA A 217 -15.31 -8.64 -8.76
CA ALA A 217 -15.60 -10.01 -9.17
C ALA A 217 -15.09 -11.09 -8.19
N THR A 218 -14.42 -10.72 -7.07
CA THR A 218 -13.94 -11.71 -6.09
C THR A 218 -15.07 -12.50 -5.45
N THR A 219 -14.90 -13.82 -5.36
CA THR A 219 -15.89 -14.73 -4.75
C THR A 219 -15.87 -14.63 -3.21
N PRO A 220 -16.93 -15.07 -2.51
CA PRO A 220 -16.94 -15.17 -1.05
C PRO A 220 -15.76 -15.98 -0.49
N GLU A 221 -15.38 -17.07 -1.16
CA GLU A 221 -14.25 -17.92 -0.78
C GLU A 221 -12.91 -17.17 -0.90
N GLN A 222 -12.71 -16.40 -1.97
CA GLN A 222 -11.54 -15.54 -2.15
C GLN A 222 -11.48 -14.42 -1.12
N ARG A 223 -12.64 -13.88 -0.72
CA ARG A 223 -12.73 -12.80 0.27
C ARG A 223 -12.42 -13.25 1.68
N ALA A 224 -12.67 -14.51 2.02
CA ALA A 224 -12.43 -15.11 3.33
C ALA A 224 -11.18 -15.99 3.37
N GLY A 225 -10.65 -16.40 2.22
CA GLY A 225 -9.59 -17.39 2.11
C GLY A 225 -8.22 -16.87 2.48
N ILE A 226 -7.39 -17.78 3.00
CA ILE A 226 -5.95 -17.60 3.19
C ILE A 226 -5.27 -18.53 2.19
N ARG A 227 -4.40 -17.98 1.35
CA ARG A 227 -3.62 -18.78 0.41
C ARG A 227 -2.19 -18.93 0.90
N ASP A 228 -1.74 -20.16 1.00
CA ASP A 228 -0.34 -20.48 1.27
C ASP A 228 0.46 -20.42 -0.03
N LEU A 229 1.46 -19.55 -0.06
CA LEU A 229 2.43 -19.43 -1.13
C LEU A 229 3.80 -19.94 -0.63
N PRO A 230 4.73 -20.30 -1.50
CA PRO A 230 6.02 -20.88 -1.09
C PRO A 230 6.80 -20.05 -0.08
N THR A 231 6.57 -18.74 -0.03
CA THR A 231 7.35 -17.81 0.79
C THR A 231 6.52 -17.03 1.82
N HIS A 232 5.19 -17.01 1.69
CA HIS A 232 4.31 -16.24 2.58
C HIS A 232 2.85 -16.60 2.38
N GLN A 233 2.00 -16.15 3.28
CA GLN A 233 0.55 -16.22 3.15
C GLN A 233 -0.02 -14.95 2.51
N ALA A 234 -1.09 -15.12 1.73
CA ALA A 234 -1.83 -14.04 1.09
C ALA A 234 -3.32 -14.13 1.42
N THR A 235 -3.93 -12.98 1.69
CA THR A 235 -5.37 -12.80 1.84
C THR A 235 -5.83 -11.67 0.93
N LEU A 236 -7.11 -11.60 0.63
CA LEU A 236 -7.62 -10.48 -0.18
C LEU A 236 -7.44 -9.15 0.55
N ARG A 237 -7.65 -9.08 1.88
CA ARG A 237 -7.46 -7.86 2.67
C ARG A 237 -6.03 -7.34 2.58
N LYS A 238 -5.04 -8.21 2.75
CA LYS A 238 -3.62 -7.86 2.56
C LYS A 238 -3.35 -7.37 1.14
N ALA A 239 -3.89 -8.04 0.12
CA ALA A 239 -3.72 -7.62 -1.27
C ALA A 239 -4.27 -6.22 -1.51
N LEU A 240 -5.49 -5.93 -1.06
CA LEU A 240 -6.14 -4.62 -1.19
C LEU A 240 -5.37 -3.52 -0.43
N ARG A 241 -4.94 -3.80 0.82
CA ARG A 241 -4.09 -2.88 1.59
C ARG A 241 -2.84 -2.48 0.80
N ARG A 242 -2.18 -3.45 0.18
CA ARG A 242 -0.98 -3.21 -0.64
C ARG A 242 -1.30 -2.50 -1.95
N MET A 243 -2.37 -2.92 -2.64
CA MET A 243 -2.80 -2.29 -3.90
C MET A 243 -3.18 -0.81 -3.72
N ALA A 244 -3.69 -0.42 -2.57
CA ALA A 244 -4.00 0.98 -2.27
C ALA A 244 -2.79 1.72 -1.64
N GLY A 245 -2.05 1.10 -0.72
CA GLY A 245 -0.92 1.73 -0.04
C GLY A 245 0.25 2.05 -0.96
N HIS A 246 0.58 1.14 -1.89
CA HIS A 246 1.71 1.31 -2.79
C HIS A 246 1.55 2.50 -3.76
N PRO A 247 0.43 2.66 -4.50
CA PRO A 247 0.21 3.86 -5.30
C PRO A 247 0.13 5.14 -4.46
N TRP A 248 -0.46 5.10 -3.25
CA TRP A 248 -0.49 6.24 -2.35
C TRP A 248 0.92 6.69 -1.91
N GLU A 249 1.77 5.75 -1.54
CA GLU A 249 3.16 6.01 -1.16
C GLU A 249 3.92 6.73 -2.27
N HIS A 250 3.85 6.19 -3.48
CA HIS A 250 4.56 6.75 -4.63
C HIS A 250 3.95 8.06 -5.14
N ARG A 251 2.63 8.23 -5.05
CA ARG A 251 1.99 9.53 -5.26
C ARG A 251 2.57 10.59 -4.31
N ALA A 252 2.62 10.27 -3.02
CA ALA A 252 3.19 11.18 -2.02
C ALA A 252 4.68 11.45 -2.25
N GLU A 253 5.45 10.46 -2.72
CA GLU A 253 6.85 10.63 -3.11
C GLU A 253 6.99 11.64 -4.25
N LEU A 254 6.23 11.49 -5.33
CA LEU A 254 6.27 12.37 -6.50
C LEU A 254 5.88 13.80 -6.13
N LEU A 255 4.78 13.99 -5.39
CA LEU A 255 4.32 15.31 -4.96
C LEU A 255 5.32 16.03 -4.03
N ARG A 256 6.06 15.30 -3.19
CA ARG A 256 7.15 15.91 -2.39
C ARG A 256 8.30 16.42 -3.26
N ARG A 257 8.65 15.69 -4.33
CA ARG A 257 9.68 16.14 -5.28
C ARG A 257 9.28 17.44 -5.99
N GLU A 258 8.04 17.54 -6.45
CA GLU A 258 7.48 18.75 -7.07
C GLU A 258 7.55 19.96 -6.12
N SER A 259 7.14 19.77 -4.87
CA SER A 259 7.19 20.84 -3.86
C SER A 259 8.61 21.31 -3.58
N GLY A 260 9.59 20.40 -3.53
CA GLY A 260 11.01 20.73 -3.39
C GLY A 260 11.57 21.49 -4.59
N SER A 261 11.19 21.10 -5.81
CA SER A 261 11.61 21.75 -7.05
C SER A 261 11.12 23.20 -7.15
N ARG A 262 9.89 23.49 -6.72
CA ARG A 262 9.31 24.85 -6.69
C ARG A 262 10.04 25.78 -5.70
N GLN A 263 10.54 25.26 -4.58
CA GLN A 263 11.28 26.05 -3.59
C GLN A 263 12.67 26.46 -4.09
N VAL A 264 13.32 25.64 -4.91
CA VAL A 264 14.67 25.93 -5.47
C VAL A 264 14.58 26.86 -6.68
N GLY A 265 13.51 26.85 -7.45
CA GLY A 265 13.33 27.70 -8.65
C GLY A 265 12.77 29.09 -8.36
N GLY A 266 12.43 29.44 -7.13
CA GLY A 266 11.86 30.72 -6.69
C GLY A 266 12.85 31.63 -5.93
N ALA A 267 14.17 31.32 -5.94
CA ALA A 267 15.20 32.10 -5.25
C ALA A 267 16.01 32.94 -6.24
#